data_f98bc6aaf8605bb595d3f291afcd0cce
#
_entry.id   f98bc6aaf8605bb595d3f291afcd0cce
#
_cell.length_a   1.000
_cell.length_b   1.000
_cell.length_c   1.000
_cell.angle_alpha   90.00
_cell.angle_beta   90.00
_cell.angle_gamma   90.00
#
_symmetry.space_group_name_H-M   'P 1'
#
loop_
_entity.id
_entity.type
_entity.pdbx_description
1 polymer ?
#
loop_
_entity_poly.entity_id
_entity_poly.type
_entity_poly.pdbx_seq_one_letter_code
_entity_poly.pdbx_strand_id
1 'polypeptide(L)'
;AGNIFRGFIAKLQQDLLEQGLVQGGIVAADTFDYDIIDKIYAPFDSMTLLVSLLPDGTMEKEVIASVAQGLRAGPAFPADWEKLRASFRSPTLQMVSYTITEKGYALTNLAGEFFPSCRRTLSGARRAAPTP
;
A
#
# COMPACT_ATOMS: atom_id res chain seq x y z
N ALA A 1 -2.24 -1.12 -2.86
CA ALA A 1 -3.39 -1.44 -1.97
C ALA A 1 -4.45 -2.36 -2.65
N GLY A 2 -4.01 -3.18 -3.61
CA GLY A 2 -4.86 -4.05 -4.44
C GLY A 2 -5.43 -5.28 -3.73
N ASN A 3 -6.00 -6.20 -4.52
CA ASN A 3 -6.71 -7.38 -4.01
C ASN A 3 -5.83 -8.31 -3.15
N ILE A 4 -4.59 -8.56 -3.56
CA ILE A 4 -3.65 -9.41 -2.80
C ILE A 4 -3.38 -8.81 -1.42
N PHE A 5 -3.16 -7.50 -1.35
CA PHE A 5 -2.99 -6.82 -0.07
C PHE A 5 -4.22 -6.97 0.82
N ARG A 6 -5.43 -6.71 0.29
CA ARG A 6 -6.68 -6.77 1.04
C ARG A 6 -7.06 -8.19 1.49
N GLY A 7 -6.86 -9.17 0.61
CA GLY A 7 -7.23 -10.56 0.87
C GLY A 7 -6.18 -11.38 1.63
N PHE A 8 -4.94 -10.92 1.70
CA PHE A 8 -3.86 -11.66 2.37
C PHE A 8 -3.24 -10.87 3.51
N ILE A 9 -2.58 -9.75 3.24
CA ILE A 9 -1.86 -9.00 4.29
C ILE A 9 -2.83 -8.42 5.32
N ALA A 10 -3.94 -7.82 4.86
CA ALA A 10 -4.94 -7.28 5.76
C ALA A 10 -5.65 -8.38 6.57
N LYS A 11 -5.88 -9.56 5.98
CA LYS A 11 -6.42 -10.72 6.70
C LYS A 11 -5.47 -11.18 7.81
N LEU A 12 -4.16 -11.31 7.53
CA LEU A 12 -3.18 -11.67 8.56
C LEU A 12 -3.17 -10.67 9.72
N GLN A 13 -3.25 -9.37 9.41
CA GLN A 13 -3.35 -8.35 10.44
C GLN A 13 -4.65 -8.44 11.24
N GLN A 14 -5.76 -8.76 10.58
CA GLN A 14 -7.05 -9.02 11.24
C GLN A 14 -6.91 -10.16 12.26
N ASP A 15 -6.31 -11.27 11.87
CA ASP A 15 -6.10 -12.42 12.77
C ASP A 15 -5.25 -12.05 13.99
N LEU A 16 -4.21 -11.24 13.81
CA LEU A 16 -3.38 -10.78 14.91
C LEU A 16 -4.14 -9.85 15.87
N LEU A 17 -4.99 -8.98 15.33
CA LEU A 17 -5.85 -8.10 16.13
C LEU A 17 -6.88 -8.91 16.94
N GLU A 18 -7.52 -9.89 16.34
CA GLU A 18 -8.52 -10.74 17.00
C GLU A 18 -7.90 -11.61 18.12
N GLN A 19 -6.67 -12.03 17.94
CA GLN A 19 -5.90 -12.74 18.95
C GLN A 19 -5.32 -11.83 20.04
N GLY A 20 -5.49 -10.51 19.92
CA GLY A 20 -4.92 -9.53 20.86
C GLY A 20 -3.40 -9.41 20.83
N LEU A 21 -2.75 -9.94 19.78
CA LEU A 21 -1.28 -9.92 19.64
C LEU A 21 -0.76 -8.56 19.18
N VAL A 22 -1.59 -7.77 18.54
CA VAL A 22 -1.30 -6.40 18.10
C VAL A 22 -2.46 -5.49 18.44
N GLN A 23 -2.20 -4.16 18.55
CA GLN A 23 -3.22 -3.16 18.88
C GLN A 23 -3.44 -2.14 17.76
N GLY A 24 -2.63 -2.18 16.73
CA GLY A 24 -2.67 -1.22 15.62
C GLY A 24 -3.17 -1.84 14.31
N GLY A 25 -3.99 -1.10 13.59
CA GLY A 25 -4.39 -1.44 12.23
C GLY A 25 -3.35 -0.97 11.19
N ILE A 26 -3.66 -1.23 9.93
CA ILE A 26 -2.82 -0.88 8.79
C ILE A 26 -3.22 0.48 8.23
N VAL A 27 -2.24 1.31 7.90
CA VAL A 27 -2.41 2.45 6.99
C VAL A 27 -2.02 2.00 5.59
N ALA A 28 -3.00 1.87 4.71
CA ALA A 28 -2.78 1.52 3.31
C ALA A 28 -2.54 2.78 2.49
N ALA A 29 -1.48 2.81 1.69
CA ALA A 29 -1.19 3.93 0.80
C ALA A 29 -1.04 3.44 -0.65
N ASP A 30 -1.64 4.15 -1.59
CA ASP A 30 -1.42 3.90 -3.01
C ASP A 30 -0.74 5.10 -3.66
N THR A 31 0.30 4.84 -4.45
CA THR A 31 1.12 5.86 -5.11
C THR A 31 0.78 6.02 -6.58
N PHE A 32 -0.05 5.15 -7.12
CA PHE A 32 -0.31 5.07 -8.55
C PHE A 32 -1.80 5.07 -8.89
N ASP A 33 -2.57 4.16 -8.27
CA ASP A 33 -4.00 4.00 -8.51
C ASP A 33 -4.81 4.60 -7.36
N TYR A 34 -5.07 5.91 -7.43
CA TYR A 34 -5.84 6.61 -6.41
C TYR A 34 -7.32 6.23 -6.42
N ASP A 35 -7.84 5.74 -7.54
CA ASP A 35 -9.22 5.27 -7.66
C ASP A 35 -9.51 4.13 -6.68
N ILE A 36 -8.53 3.32 -6.34
CA ILE A 36 -8.70 2.25 -5.35
C ILE A 36 -9.02 2.82 -3.97
N ILE A 37 -8.42 3.95 -3.61
CA ILE A 37 -8.72 4.63 -2.34
C ILE A 37 -10.13 5.23 -2.38
N ASP A 38 -10.44 5.96 -3.44
CA ASP A 38 -11.69 6.72 -3.55
C ASP A 38 -12.92 5.82 -3.80
N LYS A 39 -12.78 4.72 -4.53
CA LYS A 39 -13.89 3.86 -4.93
C LYS A 39 -14.02 2.56 -4.12
N ILE A 40 -12.92 2.11 -3.49
CA ILE A 40 -12.90 0.82 -2.79
C ILE A 40 -12.73 0.99 -1.29
N TYR A 41 -11.83 1.88 -0.84
CA TYR A 41 -11.61 2.08 0.59
C TYR A 41 -12.61 3.07 1.21
N ALA A 42 -12.69 4.27 0.67
CA ALA A 42 -13.49 5.34 1.26
C ALA A 42 -14.99 5.02 1.38
N PRO A 43 -15.69 4.43 0.38
CA PRO A 43 -17.11 4.17 0.48
C PRO A 43 -17.50 3.07 1.48
N PHE A 44 -16.54 2.25 1.91
CA PHE A 44 -16.76 1.09 2.79
C PHE A 44 -15.97 1.17 4.09
N ASP A 45 -15.62 2.36 4.55
CA ASP A 45 -14.83 2.59 5.76
C ASP A 45 -13.56 1.74 5.84
N SER A 46 -12.90 1.56 4.70
CA SER A 46 -11.72 0.69 4.50
C SER A 46 -11.97 -0.81 4.76
N MET A 47 -13.20 -1.25 4.99
CA MET A 47 -13.54 -2.65 5.15
C MET A 47 -13.53 -3.40 3.81
N THR A 48 -13.23 -4.68 3.86
CA THR A 48 -13.21 -5.57 2.69
C THR A 48 -13.97 -6.84 3.01
N LEU A 49 -14.87 -7.27 2.12
CA LEU A 49 -15.45 -8.60 2.20
C LEU A 49 -14.49 -9.60 1.52
N LEU A 50 -13.93 -10.49 2.31
CA LEU A 50 -13.15 -11.63 1.83
C LEU A 50 -14.08 -12.82 1.62
N VAL A 51 -14.04 -13.41 0.44
CA VAL A 51 -14.77 -14.62 0.10
C VAL A 51 -13.76 -15.72 -0.24
N SER A 52 -13.70 -16.76 0.57
CA SER A 52 -12.85 -17.92 0.38
C SER A 52 -13.68 -19.08 -0.20
N LEU A 53 -13.23 -19.63 -1.31
CA LEU A 53 -13.81 -20.84 -1.90
C LEU A 53 -13.05 -22.07 -1.36
N LEU A 54 -13.75 -22.95 -0.69
CA LEU A 54 -13.17 -24.17 -0.13
C LEU A 54 -13.19 -25.32 -1.16
N PRO A 55 -12.32 -26.34 -1.00
CA PRO A 55 -12.24 -27.47 -1.93
C PRO A 55 -13.54 -28.29 -2.07
N ASP A 56 -14.39 -28.24 -1.04
CA ASP A 56 -15.71 -28.91 -1.03
C ASP A 56 -16.81 -28.10 -1.75
N GLY A 57 -16.46 -26.92 -2.31
CA GLY A 57 -17.39 -26.02 -2.99
C GLY A 57 -18.13 -25.06 -2.06
N THR A 58 -17.89 -25.10 -0.77
CA THR A 58 -18.46 -24.12 0.16
C THR A 58 -17.76 -22.77 0.08
N MET A 59 -18.47 -21.72 0.51
CA MET A 59 -17.94 -20.35 0.54
C MET A 59 -17.95 -19.85 1.99
N GLU A 60 -16.79 -19.42 2.43
CA GLU A 60 -16.66 -18.66 3.68
C GLU A 60 -16.58 -17.16 3.36
N LYS A 61 -17.27 -16.35 4.16
CA LYS A 61 -17.29 -14.89 4.03
C LYS A 61 -16.86 -14.26 5.33
N GLU A 62 -15.91 -13.34 5.21
CA GLU A 62 -15.35 -12.63 6.34
C GLU A 62 -15.19 -11.15 6.04
N VAL A 63 -15.48 -10.29 7.00
CA VAL A 63 -15.23 -8.85 6.88
C VAL A 63 -13.86 -8.53 7.48
N ILE A 64 -12.97 -8.05 6.65
CA ILE A 64 -11.63 -7.59 7.05
C ILE A 64 -11.71 -6.09 7.35
N ALA A 65 -11.49 -5.73 8.60
CA ALA A 65 -11.54 -4.35 9.13
C ALA A 65 -10.18 -3.88 9.68
N SER A 66 -9.12 -4.62 9.42
CA SER A 66 -7.76 -4.31 9.91
C SER A 66 -7.12 -3.09 9.26
N VAL A 67 -7.66 -2.61 8.12
CA VAL A 67 -7.20 -1.39 7.47
C VAL A 67 -7.88 -0.19 8.09
N ALA A 68 -7.15 0.55 8.93
CA ALA A 68 -7.66 1.72 9.63
C ALA A 68 -7.82 2.94 8.71
N GLN A 69 -7.03 3.04 7.65
CA GLN A 69 -7.04 4.17 6.73
C GLN A 69 -6.46 3.85 5.36
N GLY A 70 -7.12 4.36 4.31
CA GLY A 70 -6.59 4.41 2.95
C GLY A 70 -6.10 5.81 2.60
N LEU A 71 -4.90 5.96 2.02
CA LEU A 71 -4.29 7.24 1.68
C LEU A 71 -3.82 7.28 0.22
N ARG A 72 -4.03 8.41 -0.43
CA ARG A 72 -3.48 8.71 -1.75
C ARG A 72 -2.08 9.31 -1.58
N ALA A 73 -1.06 8.51 -1.82
CA ALA A 73 0.32 8.90 -1.60
C ALA A 73 0.90 9.65 -2.81
N GLY A 74 0.45 10.88 -3.02
CA GLY A 74 0.91 11.73 -4.10
C GLY A 74 0.88 13.22 -3.80
N PRO A 75 1.67 14.04 -4.51
CA PRO A 75 1.78 15.47 -4.27
C PRO A 75 0.48 16.24 -4.52
N ALA A 76 -0.45 15.69 -5.29
CA ALA A 76 -1.78 16.24 -5.52
C ALA A 76 -2.70 16.14 -4.29
N PHE A 77 -2.34 15.34 -3.29
CA PHE A 77 -3.13 15.07 -2.09
C PHE A 77 -2.34 15.42 -0.82
N PRO A 78 -2.09 16.71 -0.55
CA PRO A 78 -1.19 17.13 0.52
C PRO A 78 -1.66 16.69 1.93
N ALA A 79 -2.96 16.59 2.16
CA ALA A 79 -3.51 16.13 3.43
C ALA A 79 -3.22 14.64 3.68
N ASP A 80 -3.41 13.79 2.68
CA ASP A 80 -3.11 12.36 2.76
C ASP A 80 -1.59 12.13 2.87
N TRP A 81 -0.81 12.95 2.13
CA TRP A 81 0.63 12.90 2.18
C TRP A 81 1.18 13.24 3.58
N GLU A 82 0.62 14.25 4.26
CA GLU A 82 1.05 14.58 5.62
C GLU A 82 0.66 13.48 6.63
N LYS A 83 -0.51 12.86 6.49
CA LYS A 83 -0.88 11.69 7.31
C LYS A 83 0.09 10.53 7.12
N LEU A 84 0.49 10.26 5.88
CA LEU A 84 1.50 9.23 5.59
C LEU A 84 2.84 9.57 6.25
N ARG A 85 3.30 10.81 6.13
CA ARG A 85 4.52 11.29 6.81
C ARG A 85 4.43 11.15 8.33
N ALA A 86 3.27 11.47 8.90
CA ALA A 86 3.03 11.30 10.33
C ALA A 86 3.12 9.82 10.74
N SER A 87 2.60 8.90 9.93
CA SER A 87 2.73 7.45 10.16
C SER A 87 4.20 7.02 10.21
N PHE A 88 5.04 7.52 9.28
CA PHE A 88 6.48 7.22 9.28
C PHE A 88 7.25 7.85 10.44
N ARG A 89 6.72 8.90 11.06
CA ARG A 89 7.31 9.52 12.27
C ARG A 89 6.81 8.89 13.56
N SER A 90 5.79 8.04 13.49
CA SER A 90 5.21 7.41 14.67
C SER A 90 6.19 6.42 15.30
N PRO A 91 6.45 6.51 16.60
CA PRO A 91 7.26 5.53 17.32
C PRO A 91 6.59 4.16 17.42
N THR A 92 5.30 4.07 17.08
CA THR A 92 4.53 2.81 17.08
C THR A 92 4.55 2.10 15.74
N LEU A 93 5.19 2.67 14.70
CA LEU A 93 5.34 2.01 13.41
C LEU A 93 6.26 0.80 13.55
N GLN A 94 5.72 -0.40 13.34
CA GLN A 94 6.44 -1.65 13.49
C GLN A 94 6.98 -2.21 12.16
N MET A 95 6.21 -2.04 11.08
CA MET A 95 6.55 -2.63 9.80
C MET A 95 6.03 -1.76 8.65
N VAL A 96 6.77 -1.77 7.55
CA VAL A 96 6.32 -1.22 6.26
C VAL A 96 6.46 -2.33 5.21
N SER A 97 5.39 -2.58 4.46
CA SER A 97 5.41 -3.54 3.37
C SER A 97 5.07 -2.87 2.05
N TYR A 98 5.62 -3.40 0.96
CA TYR A 98 5.36 -2.94 -0.39
C TYR A 98 4.89 -4.10 -1.25
N THR A 99 3.79 -3.90 -1.98
CA THR A 99 3.34 -4.82 -3.03
C THR A 99 3.66 -4.18 -4.38
N ILE A 100 4.76 -4.61 -4.98
CA ILE A 100 5.25 -4.06 -6.25
C ILE A 100 5.23 -5.19 -7.28
N THR A 101 4.55 -4.95 -8.41
CA THR A 101 4.57 -5.89 -9.53
C THR A 101 5.91 -5.83 -10.26
N GLU A 102 6.20 -6.86 -11.08
CA GLU A 102 7.42 -6.91 -11.91
C GLU A 102 7.58 -5.66 -12.79
N LYS A 103 6.48 -5.08 -13.27
CA LYS A 103 6.51 -3.83 -14.04
C LYS A 103 6.95 -2.62 -13.22
N GLY A 104 6.67 -2.64 -11.91
CA GLY A 104 7.09 -1.57 -10.99
C GLY A 104 8.58 -1.53 -10.74
N TYR A 105 9.30 -2.62 -11.00
CA TYR A 105 10.76 -2.70 -10.89
C TYR A 105 11.47 -2.33 -12.21
N ALA A 106 10.75 -2.20 -13.32
CA ALA A 106 11.35 -1.83 -14.59
C ALA A 106 11.83 -0.38 -14.58
N LEU A 107 13.08 -0.16 -14.92
CA LEU A 107 13.67 1.18 -15.07
C LEU A 107 13.51 1.71 -16.50
N THR A 108 13.32 0.79 -17.45
CA THR A 108 13.23 1.08 -18.88
C THR A 108 11.95 0.51 -19.48
N ASN A 109 11.51 1.11 -20.58
CA ASN A 109 10.46 0.58 -21.44
C ASN A 109 11.00 -0.57 -22.32
N LEU A 110 10.15 -1.15 -23.15
CA LEU A 110 10.52 -2.25 -24.08
C LEU A 110 11.58 -1.83 -25.14
N ALA A 111 11.72 -0.54 -25.39
CA ALA A 111 12.75 0.02 -26.29
C ALA A 111 14.08 0.29 -25.58
N GLY A 112 14.21 -0.05 -24.29
CA GLY A 112 15.43 0.20 -23.51
C GLY A 112 15.59 1.64 -23.01
N GLU A 113 14.60 2.49 -23.19
CA GLU A 113 14.65 3.88 -22.75
C GLU A 113 14.20 4.02 -21.29
N PHE A 114 14.91 4.79 -20.48
CA PHE A 114 14.54 5.06 -19.11
C PHE A 114 13.21 5.79 -19.02
N PHE A 115 12.33 5.35 -18.11
CA PHE A 115 11.14 6.11 -17.77
C PHE A 115 11.49 7.53 -17.26
N PRO A 116 10.69 8.56 -17.59
CA PRO A 116 10.97 9.94 -17.19
C PRO A 116 11.17 10.14 -15.68
N SER A 117 10.45 9.38 -14.86
CA SER A 117 10.60 9.34 -13.40
C SER A 117 12.01 8.87 -12.98
N CYS A 118 12.51 7.81 -13.62
CA CYS A 118 13.83 7.25 -13.33
C CYS A 118 14.95 8.19 -13.75
N ARG A 119 14.82 8.89 -14.89
CA ARG A 119 15.80 9.89 -15.34
C ARG A 119 16.00 11.01 -14.31
N ARG A 120 14.91 11.50 -13.71
CA ARG A 120 14.97 12.56 -12.70
C ARG A 120 15.73 12.11 -11.45
N THR A 121 15.46 10.91 -10.97
CA THR A 121 16.13 10.36 -9.79
C THR A 121 17.62 10.18 -10.03
N LEU A 122 18.01 9.64 -11.18
CA LEU A 122 19.43 9.43 -11.55
C LEU A 122 20.18 10.76 -11.74
N SER A 123 19.54 11.79 -12.29
CA SER A 123 20.16 13.11 -12.44
C SER A 123 20.32 13.83 -11.09
N GLY A 124 19.38 13.64 -10.15
CA GLY A 124 19.48 14.17 -8.79
C GLY A 124 20.58 13.49 -7.97
N ALA A 125 20.73 12.17 -8.09
CA ALA A 125 21.76 11.41 -7.41
C ALA A 125 23.19 11.82 -7.85
N ARG A 126 23.37 12.12 -9.14
CA ARG A 126 24.67 12.61 -9.67
C ARG A 126 25.06 14.00 -9.14
N ARG A 127 24.09 14.85 -8.76
CA ARG A 127 24.35 16.17 -8.18
C ARG A 127 24.68 16.13 -6.70
N ALA A 128 24.35 15.04 -6.01
CA ALA A 128 24.58 14.86 -4.57
C ALA A 128 25.90 14.11 -4.26
N ALA A 129 26.64 13.64 -5.26
CA ALA A 129 27.94 13.03 -5.04
C ALA A 129 28.96 14.11 -4.66
N PRO A 130 29.64 14.01 -3.51
CA PRO A 130 30.69 14.95 -3.18
C PRO A 130 31.81 14.85 -4.22
N THR A 131 32.22 15.98 -4.75
CA THR A 131 33.47 16.08 -5.54
C THR A 131 34.65 15.71 -4.65
N PRO A 132 35.62 14.93 -5.15
CA PRO A 132 36.80 14.52 -4.38
C PRO A 132 37.67 15.71 -3.96
#